data_8aa52bb4b0439bfd58777a7994bbbebd
#
_entry.id   8aa52bb4b0439bfd58777a7994bbbebd
#
_cell.length_a   1.000
_cell.length_b   1.000
_cell.length_c   1.000
_cell.angle_alpha   90.00
_cell.angle_beta   90.00
_cell.angle_gamma   90.00
#
_symmetry.space_group_name_H-M   'P 1'
#
loop_
_entity.id
_entity.type
_entity.pdbx_description
1 polymer ?
#
loop_
_entity_poly.entity_id
_entity_poly.type
_entity_poly.pdbx_seq_one_letter_code
_entity_poly.pdbx_strand_id
1 'polypeptide(L)'
;FGRRDAFSAAAMIELSGGCHCGAVRFSARVPDPPVPALACNCSICSMTGFLHVMVPHDHFELLTGRAALASYRFGTGAAEHLFCSNCGVKSFYQPRSHPDAWSVNVNCLDAPPELSVDQFDGRNWEQSKARLDDSKAGG
;
A
#
# COMPACT_ATOMS: atom_id res chain seq x y z
N PHE A 1 -6.77 19.45 6.05
CA PHE A 1 -7.51 19.22 6.71
C PHE A 1 -7.34 19.48 8.06
N GLY A 2 -6.80 19.93 8.68
CA GLY A 2 -6.72 20.19 9.83
C GLY A 2 -7.07 19.70 10.75
N ARG A 3 -6.72 19.59 10.73
CA ARG A 3 -7.03 19.02 10.72
C ARG A 3 -7.12 17.90 11.10
N ARG A 4 -7.63 17.43 10.99
CA ARG A 4 -7.72 16.15 11.39
C ARG A 4 -7.03 15.22 10.47
N ASP A 5 -6.75 14.05 10.94
CA ASP A 5 -6.21 12.93 10.22
C ASP A 5 -7.09 12.63 9.02
N ALA A 6 -6.47 12.36 7.88
CA ALA A 6 -7.19 12.04 6.67
C ALA A 6 -8.12 10.86 6.85
N PHE A 7 -7.70 9.86 7.65
CA PHE A 7 -8.46 8.64 7.83
C PHE A 7 -9.54 8.75 8.92
N SER A 8 -9.62 9.87 9.62
CA SER A 8 -10.69 10.10 10.59
C SER A 8 -11.83 10.90 10.01
N ALA A 9 -11.67 11.44 8.80
CA ALA A 9 -12.69 12.26 8.18
C ALA A 9 -13.87 11.44 7.73
N ALA A 10 -15.05 12.04 7.75
CA ALA A 10 -16.25 11.40 7.22
C ALA A 10 -16.18 11.18 5.73
N ALA A 11 -15.44 12.03 5.00
CA ALA A 11 -15.33 11.94 3.54
C ALA A 11 -14.29 10.87 3.16
N MET A 12 -14.76 9.66 3.07
CA MET A 12 -13.97 8.50 2.69
C MET A 12 -14.65 7.78 1.55
N ILE A 13 -13.86 7.14 0.69
CA ILE A 13 -14.38 6.27 -0.36
C ILE A 13 -13.92 4.85 -0.13
N GLU A 14 -14.68 3.89 -0.63
CA GLU A 14 -14.34 2.48 -0.55
C GLU A 14 -13.83 2.01 -1.89
N LEU A 15 -12.67 1.33 -1.88
CA LEU A 15 -12.05 0.78 -3.07
C LEU A 15 -12.05 -0.75 -2.97
N SER A 16 -12.21 -1.41 -4.11
CA SER A 16 -12.12 -2.86 -4.20
C SER A 16 -11.00 -3.25 -5.13
N GLY A 17 -10.36 -4.36 -4.84
CA GLY A 17 -9.29 -4.86 -5.69
C GLY A 17 -8.92 -6.29 -5.35
N GLY A 18 -7.86 -6.77 -5.97
CA GLY A 18 -7.38 -8.11 -5.73
C GLY A 18 -6.34 -8.55 -6.73
N CYS A 19 -6.09 -9.84 -6.80
CA CYS A 19 -5.13 -10.41 -7.73
C CYS A 19 -5.78 -10.72 -9.09
N HIS A 20 -4.95 -11.09 -10.05
CA HIS A 20 -5.40 -11.31 -11.42
C HIS A 20 -6.38 -12.49 -11.53
N CYS A 21 -6.13 -13.59 -10.83
CA CYS A 21 -7.00 -14.76 -10.93
C CYS A 21 -8.29 -14.64 -10.11
N GLY A 22 -8.40 -13.61 -9.27
CA GLY A 22 -9.58 -13.38 -8.46
C GLY A 22 -9.62 -14.14 -7.14
N ALA A 23 -8.62 -14.99 -6.85
CA ALA A 23 -8.59 -15.72 -5.59
C ALA A 23 -8.46 -14.80 -4.39
N VAL A 24 -7.68 -13.71 -4.54
CA VAL A 24 -7.48 -12.71 -3.49
C VAL A 24 -8.34 -11.49 -3.80
N ARG A 25 -9.22 -11.13 -2.87
CA ARG A 25 -10.06 -9.94 -2.99
C ARG A 25 -10.04 -9.16 -1.68
N PHE A 26 -10.01 -7.83 -1.79
CA PHE A 26 -9.98 -6.97 -0.61
C PHE A 26 -10.84 -5.73 -0.81
N SER A 27 -11.16 -5.08 0.31
CA SER A 27 -11.81 -3.78 0.35
C SER A 27 -10.94 -2.84 1.18
N ALA A 28 -10.81 -1.60 0.75
CA ALA A 28 -10.01 -0.60 1.45
C ALA A 28 -10.75 0.74 1.47
N ARG A 29 -10.69 1.44 2.60
CA ARG A 29 -11.26 2.78 2.71
C ARG A 29 -10.14 3.81 2.72
N VAL A 30 -10.26 4.80 1.86
CA VAL A 30 -9.26 5.85 1.66
C VAL A 30 -9.94 7.21 1.66
N PRO A 31 -9.16 8.30 1.88
CA PRO A 31 -9.73 9.65 1.80
C PRO A 31 -10.24 9.95 0.40
N ASP A 32 -11.13 10.95 0.28
CA ASP A 32 -11.61 11.42 -1.01
C ASP A 32 -10.43 11.76 -1.93
N PRO A 33 -10.55 11.49 -3.25
CA PRO A 33 -9.47 11.83 -4.19
C PRO A 33 -9.14 13.33 -4.22
N PRO A 34 -7.91 13.68 -4.53
CA PRO A 34 -6.83 12.77 -4.97
C PRO A 34 -6.23 11.99 -3.81
N VAL A 35 -6.05 10.69 -4.01
CA VAL A 35 -5.54 9.80 -2.97
C VAL A 35 -4.01 9.82 -2.98
N PRO A 36 -3.36 10.03 -1.82
CA PRO A 36 -1.90 10.03 -1.76
C PRO A 36 -1.34 8.64 -2.12
N ALA A 37 -0.34 8.63 -3.00
CA ALA A 37 0.33 7.40 -3.41
C ALA A 37 1.83 7.61 -3.45
N LEU A 38 2.60 6.54 -3.27
CA LEU A 38 4.05 6.56 -3.32
C LEU A 38 4.56 5.70 -4.46
N ALA A 39 5.46 6.25 -5.27
CA ALA A 39 6.22 5.49 -6.27
C ALA A 39 7.61 5.25 -5.71
N CYS A 40 7.94 3.99 -5.43
CA CYS A 40 9.20 3.60 -4.80
C CYS A 40 10.12 2.96 -5.83
N ASN A 41 11.41 3.31 -5.78
CA ASN A 41 12.41 2.80 -6.71
C ASN A 41 13.28 1.69 -6.13
N CYS A 42 12.93 1.11 -4.99
CA CYS A 42 13.68 0.00 -4.43
C CYS A 42 13.63 -1.21 -5.37
N SER A 43 14.51 -2.19 -5.13
CA SER A 43 14.67 -3.31 -6.06
C SER A 43 13.36 -4.04 -6.33
N ILE A 44 12.64 -4.41 -5.28
CA ILE A 44 11.42 -5.19 -5.45
C ILE A 44 10.26 -4.35 -6.03
N CYS A 45 10.14 -3.09 -5.61
CA CYS A 45 9.08 -2.22 -6.14
C CYS A 45 9.29 -1.92 -7.61
N SER A 46 10.56 -1.73 -8.02
CA SER A 46 10.88 -1.51 -9.43
C SER A 46 10.54 -2.73 -10.27
N MET A 47 10.85 -3.93 -9.78
CA MET A 47 10.61 -5.15 -10.53
C MET A 47 9.14 -5.52 -10.63
N THR A 48 8.36 -5.21 -9.59
CA THR A 48 6.93 -5.55 -9.57
C THR A 48 6.03 -4.47 -10.13
N GLY A 49 6.56 -3.26 -10.36
CA GLY A 49 5.73 -2.14 -10.84
C GLY A 49 4.69 -1.71 -9.83
N PHE A 50 5.01 -1.81 -8.54
CA PHE A 50 4.05 -1.56 -7.47
C PHE A 50 3.93 -0.06 -7.21
N LEU A 51 2.70 0.45 -7.22
CA LEU A 51 2.40 1.84 -6.86
C LEU A 51 1.60 1.82 -5.56
N HIS A 52 2.12 2.47 -4.53
CA HIS A 52 1.71 2.28 -3.14
C HIS A 52 0.65 3.26 -2.68
N VAL A 53 -0.44 2.75 -2.11
CA VAL A 53 -1.36 3.54 -1.29
C VAL A 53 -1.36 2.91 0.10
N MET A 54 -0.97 3.70 1.12
CA MET A 54 -0.93 3.20 2.49
C MET A 54 -2.32 3.26 3.10
N VAL A 55 -2.81 2.12 3.58
CA VAL A 55 -4.15 1.99 4.17
C VAL A 55 -3.99 1.44 5.57
N PRO A 56 -4.41 2.16 6.61
CA PRO A 56 -4.34 1.63 7.98
C PRO A 56 -4.99 0.26 8.07
N HIS A 57 -4.46 -0.61 8.92
CA HIS A 57 -4.96 -1.99 9.04
C HIS A 57 -6.46 -2.03 9.29
N ASP A 58 -6.99 -1.12 10.09
CA ASP A 58 -8.41 -1.09 10.42
C ASP A 58 -9.31 -0.48 9.32
N HIS A 59 -8.71 0.00 8.23
CA HIS A 59 -9.43 0.48 7.05
C HIS A 59 -9.33 -0.49 5.88
N PHE A 60 -8.79 -1.67 6.11
CA PHE A 60 -8.55 -2.68 5.10
C PHE A 60 -9.20 -3.99 5.53
N GLU A 61 -9.87 -4.65 4.59
CA GLU A 61 -10.47 -5.96 4.86
C GLU A 61 -10.11 -6.92 3.73
N LEU A 62 -9.49 -8.05 4.09
CA LEU A 62 -9.26 -9.13 3.14
C LEU A 62 -10.53 -9.98 3.07
N LEU A 63 -11.19 -9.93 1.93
CA LEU A 63 -12.49 -10.57 1.77
C LEU A 63 -12.35 -12.06 1.47
N THR A 64 -11.41 -12.41 0.57
CA THR A 64 -11.15 -13.81 0.21
C THR A 64 -9.66 -13.99 -0.07
N GLY A 65 -9.21 -15.25 -0.01
CA GLY A 65 -7.91 -15.63 -0.52
C GLY A 65 -6.78 -15.68 0.49
N ARG A 66 -7.09 -15.64 1.79
CA ARG A 66 -6.03 -15.72 2.79
C ARG A 66 -5.16 -16.95 2.59
N ALA A 67 -5.76 -18.10 2.28
CA ALA A 67 -5.03 -19.34 2.06
C ALA A 67 -4.23 -19.35 0.77
N ALA A 68 -4.55 -18.46 -0.18
CA ALA A 68 -3.83 -18.36 -1.44
C ALA A 68 -2.60 -17.46 -1.35
N LEU A 69 -2.45 -16.70 -0.26
CA LEU A 69 -1.34 -15.76 -0.12
C LEU A 69 -0.05 -16.50 0.25
N ALA A 70 1.03 -16.19 -0.48
CA ALA A 70 2.38 -16.61 -0.16
C ALA A 70 3.16 -15.42 0.36
N SER A 71 4.24 -15.67 1.08
CA SER A 71 5.01 -14.62 1.76
C SER A 71 6.47 -14.69 1.34
N TYR A 72 7.05 -13.51 1.09
CA TYR A 72 8.46 -13.38 0.77
C TYR A 72 9.07 -12.28 1.63
N ARG A 73 10.20 -12.57 2.27
CA ARG A 73 10.95 -11.59 3.06
C ARG A 73 12.39 -11.61 2.63
N PHE A 74 13.05 -10.45 2.71
CA PHE A 74 14.46 -10.33 2.40
C PHE A 74 15.08 -9.20 3.22
N GLY A 75 16.40 -9.09 3.21
CA GLY A 75 17.12 -8.06 3.97
C GLY A 75 16.83 -8.20 5.45
N THR A 76 16.31 -7.14 6.08
CA THR A 76 15.99 -7.17 7.50
C THR A 76 14.80 -8.06 7.83
N GLY A 77 14.00 -8.41 6.83
CA GLY A 77 12.76 -9.17 7.03
C GLY A 77 11.64 -8.38 7.64
N ALA A 78 11.79 -7.05 7.79
CA ALA A 78 10.77 -6.20 8.41
C ALA A 78 9.52 -6.08 7.55
N ALA A 79 9.69 -6.07 6.22
CA ALA A 79 8.56 -6.06 5.30
C ALA A 79 8.14 -7.48 4.97
N GLU A 80 6.84 -7.71 4.86
CA GLU A 80 6.33 -9.00 4.43
C GLU A 80 5.60 -8.83 3.11
N HIS A 81 6.20 -9.35 2.04
CA HIS A 81 5.68 -9.22 0.68
C HIS A 81 4.73 -10.38 0.41
N LEU A 82 3.43 -10.08 0.34
CA LEU A 82 2.40 -11.07 0.12
C LEU A 82 2.00 -11.07 -1.36
N PHE A 83 1.76 -12.24 -1.90
CA PHE A 83 1.33 -12.35 -3.29
C PHE A 83 0.48 -13.60 -3.45
N CYS A 84 -0.35 -13.62 -4.49
CA CYS A 84 -1.18 -14.79 -4.76
C CYS A 84 -0.32 -15.95 -5.24
N SER A 85 -0.40 -17.09 -4.58
CA SER A 85 0.38 -18.26 -4.97
C SER A 85 -0.10 -18.88 -6.28
N ASN A 86 -1.32 -18.53 -6.72
CA ASN A 86 -1.89 -19.07 -7.95
C ASN A 86 -1.50 -18.24 -9.18
N CYS A 87 -1.61 -16.90 -9.11
CA CYS A 87 -1.31 -16.05 -10.26
C CYS A 87 -0.06 -15.19 -10.10
N GLY A 88 0.51 -15.13 -8.89
CA GLY A 88 1.75 -14.39 -8.63
C GLY A 88 1.58 -12.90 -8.45
N VAL A 89 0.37 -12.36 -8.52
CA VAL A 89 0.16 -10.91 -8.45
C VAL A 89 0.21 -10.45 -6.99
N LYS A 90 0.99 -9.38 -6.75
CA LYS A 90 1.18 -8.77 -5.45
C LYS A 90 0.22 -7.59 -5.33
N SER A 91 -0.91 -7.82 -4.66
CA SER A 91 -1.96 -6.79 -4.58
C SER A 91 -1.83 -5.92 -3.34
N PHE A 92 -1.22 -6.44 -2.26
CA PHE A 92 -0.94 -5.66 -1.06
C PHE A 92 0.16 -6.36 -0.27
N TYR A 93 0.80 -5.62 0.65
CA TYR A 93 1.82 -6.20 1.50
C TYR A 93 2.02 -5.36 2.76
N GLN A 94 2.76 -5.92 3.74
CA GLN A 94 3.11 -5.22 4.96
C GLN A 94 4.43 -4.47 4.74
N PRO A 95 4.42 -3.13 4.61
CA PRO A 95 5.64 -2.39 4.33
C PRO A 95 6.48 -2.17 5.58
N ARG A 96 7.78 -2.03 5.37
CA ARG A 96 8.73 -1.67 6.43
C ARG A 96 8.49 -0.26 6.96
N SER A 97 8.09 0.66 6.07
CA SER A 97 7.95 2.08 6.41
C SER A 97 6.70 2.39 7.22
N HIS A 98 5.66 1.56 7.14
CA HIS A 98 4.36 1.81 7.76
C HIS A 98 3.88 0.53 8.46
N PRO A 99 4.40 0.23 9.67
CA PRO A 99 4.05 -1.04 10.33
C PRO A 99 2.59 -1.16 10.75
N ASP A 100 1.87 -0.05 10.81
CA ASP A 100 0.45 0.00 11.18
C ASP A 100 -0.49 0.03 9.97
N ALA A 101 0.03 -0.14 8.77
CA ALA A 101 -0.74 -0.03 7.54
C ALA A 101 -0.40 -1.14 6.56
N TRP A 102 -1.34 -1.43 5.67
CA TRP A 102 -1.07 -2.23 4.48
C TRP A 102 -0.71 -1.30 3.34
N SER A 103 0.23 -1.70 2.50
CA SER A 103 0.49 -1.00 1.24
C SER A 103 -0.29 -1.69 0.14
N VAL A 104 -1.20 -0.97 -0.49
CA VAL A 104 -2.08 -1.49 -1.53
C VAL A 104 -1.56 -1.07 -2.89
N ASN A 105 -1.51 -2.02 -3.82
CA ASN A 105 -1.07 -1.75 -5.18
C ASN A 105 -2.22 -1.13 -5.99
N VAL A 106 -2.03 0.12 -6.40
CA VAL A 106 -3.04 0.84 -7.19
C VAL A 106 -3.39 0.07 -8.46
N ASN A 107 -2.40 -0.60 -9.06
CA ASN A 107 -2.61 -1.36 -10.30
C ASN A 107 -3.53 -2.57 -10.11
N CYS A 108 -3.81 -2.95 -8.87
CA CYS A 108 -4.71 -4.06 -8.55
C CYS A 108 -6.11 -3.61 -8.14
N LEU A 109 -6.37 -2.31 -8.15
CA LEU A 109 -7.71 -1.77 -7.87
C LEU A 109 -8.60 -1.93 -9.09
N ASP A 110 -9.87 -2.27 -8.86
CA ASP A 110 -10.84 -2.46 -9.94
C ASP A 110 -11.11 -1.13 -10.67
N ALA A 111 -11.18 -0.04 -9.89
CA ALA A 111 -11.41 1.30 -10.43
C ALA A 111 -10.47 2.27 -9.72
N PRO A 112 -9.24 2.45 -10.21
CA PRO A 112 -8.29 3.34 -9.54
C PRO A 112 -8.78 4.78 -9.48
N PRO A 113 -8.68 5.44 -8.32
CA PRO A 113 -9.09 6.83 -8.17
C PRO A 113 -8.04 7.78 -8.70
N GLU A 114 -8.37 9.06 -8.72
CA GLU A 114 -7.38 10.11 -8.97
C GLU A 114 -6.33 10.09 -7.86
N LEU A 115 -5.05 10.20 -8.24
CA LEU A 115 -3.93 10.04 -7.31
C LEU A 115 -3.09 11.31 -7.22
N SER A 116 -2.48 11.53 -6.06
CA SER A 116 -1.41 12.48 -5.86
C SER A 116 -0.15 11.66 -5.56
N VAL A 117 0.76 11.56 -6.53
CA VAL A 117 1.89 10.64 -6.46
C VAL A 117 3.16 11.36 -6.03
N ASP A 118 3.78 10.86 -4.96
CA ASP A 118 5.09 11.30 -4.50
C ASP A 118 6.12 10.21 -4.74
N GLN A 119 7.39 10.62 -4.88
CA GLN A 119 8.50 9.69 -5.08
C GLN A 119 9.12 9.31 -3.75
N PHE A 120 9.49 8.04 -3.61
CA PHE A 120 10.20 7.52 -2.45
C PHE A 120 11.45 6.79 -2.92
N ASP A 121 12.64 7.29 -2.51
CA ASP A 121 13.91 6.69 -2.90
C ASP A 121 14.23 5.52 -1.98
N GLY A 122 13.68 4.35 -2.31
CA GLY A 122 13.87 3.14 -1.51
C GLY A 122 15.25 2.54 -1.60
N ARG A 123 16.06 2.97 -2.58
CA ARG A 123 17.46 2.52 -2.69
C ARG A 123 18.34 3.17 -1.64
N ASN A 124 17.93 4.35 -1.14
CA ASN A 124 18.54 5.03 -0.01
C ASN A 124 17.55 5.08 1.14
N TRP A 125 17.12 3.91 1.59
CA TRP A 125 15.95 3.74 2.45
C TRP A 125 16.02 4.55 3.74
N GLU A 126 17.17 4.53 4.42
CA GLU A 126 17.29 5.21 5.73
C GLU A 126 17.03 6.71 5.60
N GLN A 127 17.63 7.36 4.60
CA GLN A 127 17.46 8.79 4.38
C GLN A 127 16.02 9.12 3.96
N SER A 128 15.45 8.30 3.10
CA SER A 128 14.11 8.52 2.58
C SER A 128 13.06 8.32 3.68
N LYS A 129 13.26 7.33 4.55
CA LYS A 129 12.37 7.10 5.70
C LYS A 129 12.44 8.28 6.66
N ALA A 130 13.64 8.81 6.91
CA ALA A 130 13.81 9.99 7.77
C ALA A 130 13.05 11.18 7.21
N ARG A 131 13.17 11.45 5.89
CA ARG A 131 12.43 12.54 5.25
C ARG A 131 10.93 12.33 5.32
N LEU A 132 10.48 11.10 5.13
CA LEU A 132 9.06 10.77 5.20
C LEU A 132 8.51 10.99 6.62
N ASP A 133 9.27 10.59 7.64
CA ASP A 133 8.89 10.78 9.03
C ASP A 133 8.88 12.26 9.40
N ASP A 134 9.87 13.04 8.95
CA ASP A 134 9.91 14.47 9.15
C ASP A 134 8.70 15.13 8.51
N SER A 135 8.35 14.73 7.31
CA SER A 135 7.18 15.25 6.61
C SER A 135 5.89 14.97 7.38
N LYS A 136 5.75 13.75 7.90
CA LYS A 136 4.59 13.38 8.70
C LYS A 136 4.55 14.17 10.01
N ALA A 137 5.69 14.32 10.64
CA ALA A 137 5.77 15.08 11.91
C ALA A 137 5.52 16.57 11.70
N GLY A 138 6.00 17.10 10.58
CA GLY A 138 5.82 18.51 10.26
C GLY A 138 4.47 18.84 9.67
N GLY A 139 3.79 17.84 9.21
CA GLY A 139 2.50 18.01 8.61
C GLY A 139 1.40 17.88 9.60
#